data_1a4964eb2b91fbd9af3a341ed822cf01
#
_entry.id   1a4964eb2b91fbd9af3a341ed822cf01
#
_cell.length_a   1.000
_cell.length_b   1.000
_cell.length_c   1.000
_cell.angle_alpha   90.00
_cell.angle_beta   90.00
_cell.angle_gamma   90.00
#
_symmetry.space_group_name_H-M   'P 1'
#
loop_
_entity.id
_entity.type
_entity.pdbx_description
1 polymer ?
#
loop_
_entity_poly.entity_id
_entity_poly.type
_entity_poly.pdbx_seq_one_letter_code
_entity_poly.pdbx_strand_id
1 'polypeptide(L)'
;MAFDDRDLPTSSDGKEITKEEMQELKRTMGDVNSSSAFEGTGYLNPTTDESYDENEKLNTFEEITLNGVIGKDNHRAITYLEIRYPKKPNSPFLCTGFFVGPDTVVTAGHCLHNKSQGGWAKSIKVIPGKNGKSNPYSHALGKTAHSVKGWTEHQDPNFDYGAIKVESKLGDRIGWLGYEWQAASLSGTKVTVQGYPGSKPSGTMWKDSGSILPTEPLSIRYTIDMSPGQSGGPVYKSNHNAVGINAWEHWQGDKNNFIYNSGTRITKSVFDNISYWKGL
;
A
#
# COMPACT_ATOMS: atom_id res chain seq x y z
N MET A 1 11.58 1.90 -23.48
CA MET A 1 11.22 0.47 -23.36
C MET A 1 9.89 0.25 -24.05
N ALA A 2 9.68 -0.93 -24.64
CA ALA A 2 8.37 -1.30 -25.16
C ALA A 2 7.35 -1.35 -24.01
N PHE A 3 6.10 -0.99 -24.28
CA PHE A 3 5.01 -1.07 -23.33
C PHE A 3 4.70 -2.55 -23.05
N ASP A 4 4.67 -2.94 -21.80
CA ASP A 4 4.30 -4.30 -21.37
C ASP A 4 2.77 -4.35 -21.18
N ASP A 5 2.08 -5.21 -21.93
CA ASP A 5 0.62 -5.34 -21.85
C ASP A 5 0.15 -5.81 -20.46
N ARG A 6 1.04 -6.43 -19.67
CA ARG A 6 0.77 -6.80 -18.28
C ARG A 6 0.58 -5.58 -17.37
N ASP A 7 1.11 -4.42 -17.74
CA ASP A 7 0.89 -3.14 -17.02
C ASP A 7 -0.46 -2.47 -17.37
N LEU A 8 -1.26 -3.02 -18.27
CA LEU A 8 -2.57 -2.44 -18.58
C LEU A 8 -3.51 -2.51 -17.39
N PRO A 9 -4.07 -1.35 -16.97
CA PRO A 9 -5.07 -1.27 -15.90
C PRO A 9 -6.33 -2.08 -16.21
N THR A 10 -6.85 -2.70 -15.17
CA THR A 10 -8.15 -3.36 -15.12
C THR A 10 -8.94 -2.86 -13.92
N SER A 11 -10.26 -2.98 -13.94
CA SER A 11 -11.10 -2.49 -12.85
C SER A 11 -12.27 -3.41 -12.53
N SER A 12 -12.77 -3.31 -11.29
CA SER A 12 -13.89 -4.11 -10.79
C SER A 12 -15.24 -3.72 -11.39
N ASP A 13 -15.35 -2.53 -11.99
CA ASP A 13 -16.55 -2.05 -12.72
C ASP A 13 -16.51 -2.38 -14.22
N GLY A 14 -15.49 -3.12 -14.66
CA GLY A 14 -15.33 -3.56 -16.05
C GLY A 14 -14.87 -2.47 -17.02
N LYS A 15 -14.52 -1.28 -16.55
CA LYS A 15 -13.93 -0.24 -17.39
C LYS A 15 -12.50 -0.60 -17.72
N GLU A 16 -12.17 -0.60 -18.98
CA GLU A 16 -10.84 -0.85 -19.51
C GLU A 16 -10.29 0.40 -20.20
N ILE A 17 -8.99 0.58 -20.11
CA ILE A 17 -8.25 1.56 -20.90
C ILE A 17 -7.46 0.81 -21.97
N THR A 18 -7.49 1.27 -23.21
CA THR A 18 -6.71 0.66 -24.28
C THR A 18 -5.21 0.93 -24.11
N LYS A 19 -4.39 0.15 -24.79
CA LYS A 19 -2.94 0.34 -24.82
C LYS A 19 -2.58 1.73 -25.37
N GLU A 20 -3.24 2.14 -26.42
CA GLU A 20 -3.03 3.42 -27.10
C GLU A 20 -3.37 4.59 -26.16
N GLU A 21 -4.52 4.52 -25.50
CA GLU A 21 -4.95 5.53 -24.53
C GLU A 21 -3.98 5.62 -23.36
N MET A 22 -3.52 4.47 -22.84
CA MET A 22 -2.56 4.46 -21.73
C MET A 22 -1.18 4.99 -22.16
N GLN A 23 -0.74 4.70 -23.37
CA GLN A 23 0.51 5.25 -23.92
C GLN A 23 0.44 6.78 -24.10
N GLU A 24 -0.69 7.29 -24.60
CA GLU A 24 -0.89 8.73 -24.74
C GLU A 24 -0.94 9.42 -23.37
N LEU A 25 -1.63 8.81 -22.39
CA LEU A 25 -1.68 9.32 -21.02
C LEU A 25 -0.25 9.40 -20.42
N LYS A 26 0.56 8.33 -20.56
CA LYS A 26 1.95 8.32 -20.09
C LYS A 26 2.80 9.39 -20.77
N ARG A 27 2.57 9.65 -22.04
CA ARG A 27 3.24 10.71 -22.78
C ARG A 27 2.88 12.10 -22.26
N THR A 28 1.60 12.33 -21.93
CA THR A 28 1.14 13.62 -21.38
C THR A 28 1.59 13.86 -19.95
N MET A 29 1.70 12.79 -19.13
CA MET A 29 2.23 12.87 -17.76
C MET A 29 3.73 13.22 -17.70
N GLY A 30 4.47 12.98 -18.79
CA GLY A 30 5.88 13.29 -18.87
C GLY A 30 6.79 12.47 -17.96
N ASP A 31 7.94 13.03 -17.62
CA ASP A 31 8.98 12.37 -16.82
C ASP A 31 8.88 12.73 -15.31
N VAL A 32 7.68 12.96 -14.80
CA VAL A 32 7.46 13.14 -13.36
C VAL A 32 7.89 11.87 -12.63
N ASN A 33 8.70 12.00 -11.59
CA ASN A 33 9.26 10.86 -10.85
C ASN A 33 8.83 10.79 -9.38
N SER A 34 8.09 11.78 -8.89
CA SER A 34 7.59 11.81 -7.53
C SER A 34 6.26 12.55 -7.41
N SER A 35 5.45 12.12 -6.47
CA SER A 35 4.23 12.78 -6.01
C SER A 35 4.37 13.03 -4.52
N SER A 36 4.19 14.27 -4.09
CA SER A 36 4.45 14.67 -2.70
C SER A 36 3.41 14.14 -1.72
N ALA A 37 3.86 13.84 -0.51
CA ALA A 37 3.01 13.59 0.64
C ALA A 37 2.21 14.86 1.01
N PHE A 38 1.07 14.66 1.67
CA PHE A 38 0.22 15.73 2.19
C PHE A 38 -0.23 15.39 3.61
N GLU A 39 -0.06 16.32 4.55
CA GLU A 39 -0.37 16.06 5.96
C GLU A 39 -1.88 16.01 6.28
N GLY A 40 -2.75 16.53 5.42
CA GLY A 40 -4.19 16.65 5.68
C GLY A 40 -4.52 17.85 6.58
N THR A 41 -5.82 18.07 6.81
CA THR A 41 -6.32 19.23 7.54
C THR A 41 -6.92 18.89 8.90
N GLY A 42 -7.13 17.61 9.20
CA GLY A 42 -7.89 17.14 10.36
C GLY A 42 -7.05 16.51 11.45
N TYR A 43 -6.13 17.27 12.07
CA TYR A 43 -5.44 16.80 13.27
C TYR A 43 -6.43 16.63 14.43
N LEU A 44 -6.25 15.54 15.16
CA LEU A 44 -6.81 15.39 16.49
C LEU A 44 -5.65 15.66 17.45
N ASN A 45 -5.75 16.67 18.31
CA ASN A 45 -4.69 16.94 19.28
C ASN A 45 -4.51 15.74 20.19
N PRO A 46 -3.28 15.25 20.41
CA PRO A 46 -2.97 14.23 21.40
C PRO A 46 -3.42 14.72 22.78
N THR A 47 -4.02 13.85 23.57
CA THR A 47 -4.51 14.20 24.91
C THR A 47 -3.45 14.09 26.00
N THR A 48 -2.22 13.66 25.67
CA THR A 48 -1.09 13.54 26.63
C THR A 48 0.23 13.88 25.96
N ASP A 49 1.09 14.57 26.72
CA ASP A 49 2.48 14.86 26.38
C ASP A 49 3.33 13.58 26.56
N GLU A 50 3.31 12.66 25.59
CA GLU A 50 4.33 11.64 25.51
C GLU A 50 5.47 12.18 24.63
N SER A 51 6.57 12.58 25.28
CA SER A 51 7.81 12.95 24.61
C SER A 51 8.36 11.74 23.83
N TYR A 52 8.40 11.84 22.52
CA TYR A 52 9.05 10.89 21.66
C TYR A 52 10.57 11.00 21.81
N ASP A 53 11.22 9.95 22.31
CA ASP A 53 12.69 9.85 22.30
C ASP A 53 13.13 9.32 20.94
N GLU A 54 13.68 10.20 20.10
CA GLU A 54 14.17 9.86 18.75
C GLU A 54 15.39 8.91 18.72
N ASN A 55 15.90 8.47 19.86
CA ASN A 55 17.19 7.76 19.99
C ASN A 55 17.10 6.26 20.25
N GLU A 56 15.95 5.61 20.26
CA GLU A 56 15.87 4.18 20.53
C GLU A 56 15.71 3.29 19.28
N LYS A 57 16.80 2.58 19.01
CA LYS A 57 16.95 1.24 18.38
C LYS A 57 16.48 1.05 16.94
N LEU A 58 17.44 1.09 16.05
CA LEU A 58 17.48 0.33 14.79
C LEU A 58 17.17 -1.17 15.08
N ASN A 59 16.08 -1.68 14.47
CA ASN A 59 15.58 -3.06 14.46
C ASN A 59 14.60 -3.46 15.58
N THR A 60 13.56 -2.69 15.82
CA THR A 60 12.40 -3.17 16.60
C THR A 60 11.10 -2.94 15.85
N PHE A 61 10.37 -4.04 15.65
CA PHE A 61 8.98 -4.03 15.18
C PHE A 61 8.15 -3.25 16.22
N GLU A 62 7.79 -2.01 15.88
CA GLU A 62 7.26 -1.01 16.80
C GLU A 62 5.77 -0.80 16.58
N GLU A 63 4.99 -0.78 17.68
CA GLU A 63 3.58 -0.41 17.65
C GLU A 63 3.40 1.10 17.54
N ILE A 64 2.55 1.54 16.60
CA ILE A 64 2.12 2.94 16.53
C ILE A 64 0.97 3.15 17.49
N THR A 65 1.19 3.91 18.54
CA THR A 65 0.16 4.23 19.55
C THR A 65 -0.98 5.06 18.96
N LEU A 66 -2.09 5.18 19.70
CA LEU A 66 -3.20 6.03 19.28
C LEU A 66 -2.75 7.49 19.10
N ASN A 67 -1.89 8.01 19.97
CA ASN A 67 -1.34 9.36 19.84
C ASN A 67 -0.48 9.52 18.58
N GLY A 68 0.33 8.53 18.22
CA GLY A 68 1.06 8.50 16.94
C GLY A 68 0.11 8.55 15.74
N VAL A 69 -0.99 7.76 15.77
CA VAL A 69 -1.98 7.74 14.68
C VAL A 69 -2.70 9.08 14.52
N ILE A 70 -3.08 9.75 15.61
CA ILE A 70 -3.83 11.02 15.57
C ILE A 70 -2.93 12.25 15.42
N GLY A 71 -1.62 12.09 15.60
CA GLY A 71 -0.63 13.16 15.49
C GLY A 71 -0.38 13.67 14.07
N LYS A 72 0.70 14.44 13.90
CA LYS A 72 1.04 15.07 12.62
C LYS A 72 1.67 14.12 11.61
N ASP A 73 2.18 12.98 12.06
CA ASP A 73 2.80 12.00 11.19
C ASP A 73 1.79 11.36 10.22
N ASN A 74 2.25 10.94 9.06
CA ASN A 74 1.41 10.35 8.02
C ASN A 74 0.87 8.94 8.37
N HIS A 75 1.03 8.48 9.63
CA HIS A 75 0.51 7.20 10.09
C HIS A 75 -1.01 7.05 9.88
N ARG A 76 -1.77 8.15 9.98
CA ARG A 76 -3.22 8.16 9.74
C ARG A 76 -3.59 7.86 8.29
N ALA A 77 -2.66 8.06 7.34
CA ALA A 77 -2.87 7.70 5.94
C ALA A 77 -2.74 6.19 5.68
N ILE A 78 -2.19 5.41 6.64
CA ILE A 78 -2.13 3.95 6.56
C ILE A 78 -3.48 3.38 6.98
N THR A 79 -4.02 2.46 6.17
CA THR A 79 -5.38 1.97 6.34
C THR A 79 -5.45 0.49 6.62
N TYR A 80 -6.31 0.12 7.55
CA TYR A 80 -6.77 -1.25 7.75
C TYR A 80 -7.86 -1.55 6.74
N LEU A 81 -7.69 -2.63 5.98
CA LEU A 81 -8.64 -3.04 4.94
C LEU A 81 -9.38 -4.31 5.35
N GLU A 82 -10.71 -4.21 5.42
CA GLU A 82 -11.60 -5.38 5.54
C GLU A 82 -12.17 -5.70 4.16
N ILE A 83 -11.81 -6.84 3.61
CA ILE A 83 -12.09 -7.22 2.23
C ILE A 83 -12.98 -8.46 2.22
N ARG A 84 -14.11 -8.42 1.53
CA ARG A 84 -14.99 -9.57 1.35
C ARG A 84 -15.04 -9.97 -0.11
N TYR A 85 -14.84 -11.26 -0.34
CA TYR A 85 -14.90 -11.85 -1.66
C TYR A 85 -16.23 -12.57 -1.91
N PRO A 86 -16.61 -12.80 -3.20
CA PRO A 86 -17.85 -13.48 -3.54
C PRO A 86 -18.04 -14.83 -2.86
N LYS A 87 -16.98 -15.65 -2.77
CA LYS A 87 -17.04 -16.99 -2.16
C LYS A 87 -16.98 -17.00 -0.61
N LYS A 88 -16.59 -15.87 0.01
CA LYS A 88 -16.50 -15.73 1.47
C LYS A 88 -17.08 -14.36 1.93
N PRO A 89 -18.37 -14.10 1.70
CA PRO A 89 -18.96 -12.80 1.97
C PRO A 89 -19.03 -12.46 3.48
N ASN A 90 -19.05 -13.45 4.34
CA ASN A 90 -19.20 -13.27 5.79
C ASN A 90 -17.88 -13.29 6.57
N SER A 91 -16.76 -13.60 5.90
CA SER A 91 -15.44 -13.72 6.52
C SER A 91 -14.47 -12.75 5.84
N PRO A 92 -14.17 -11.58 6.45
CA PRO A 92 -13.28 -10.62 5.82
C PRO A 92 -11.84 -11.13 5.79
N PHE A 93 -11.17 -10.88 4.67
CA PHE A 93 -9.72 -10.91 4.57
C PHE A 93 -9.18 -9.56 5.03
N LEU A 94 -8.01 -9.58 5.65
CA LEU A 94 -7.36 -8.40 6.18
C LEU A 94 -6.14 -8.06 5.36
N CYS A 95 -6.04 -6.81 4.99
CA CYS A 95 -4.89 -6.23 4.31
C CYS A 95 -4.59 -4.84 4.87
N THR A 96 -3.50 -4.30 4.42
CA THR A 96 -3.10 -2.91 4.64
C THR A 96 -3.17 -2.15 3.31
N GLY A 97 -3.45 -0.86 3.37
CA GLY A 97 -3.32 0.06 2.25
C GLY A 97 -2.82 1.42 2.74
N PHE A 98 -2.60 2.33 1.84
CA PHE A 98 -2.21 3.70 2.17
C PHE A 98 -2.80 4.70 1.18
N PHE A 99 -3.27 5.82 1.69
CA PHE A 99 -3.74 6.91 0.84
C PHE A 99 -2.58 7.55 0.08
N VAL A 100 -2.84 7.87 -1.19
CA VAL A 100 -1.92 8.60 -2.11
C VAL A 100 -2.58 9.84 -2.71
N GLY A 101 -3.80 10.11 -2.34
CA GLY A 101 -4.61 11.24 -2.79
C GLY A 101 -5.91 11.35 -1.99
N PRO A 102 -6.79 12.31 -2.36
CA PRO A 102 -8.02 12.58 -1.61
C PRO A 102 -8.92 11.36 -1.44
N ASP A 103 -9.01 10.50 -2.45
CA ASP A 103 -9.95 9.38 -2.55
C ASP A 103 -9.31 8.10 -3.08
N THR A 104 -7.98 8.03 -3.10
CA THR A 104 -7.23 6.92 -3.71
C THR A 104 -6.34 6.25 -2.69
N VAL A 105 -6.53 4.93 -2.53
CA VAL A 105 -5.75 4.07 -1.63
C VAL A 105 -5.00 3.03 -2.46
N VAL A 106 -3.69 2.94 -2.30
CA VAL A 106 -2.85 1.89 -2.91
C VAL A 106 -2.78 0.69 -1.97
N THR A 107 -2.76 -0.51 -2.54
CA THR A 107 -2.60 -1.78 -1.83
C THR A 107 -2.04 -2.86 -2.76
N ALA A 108 -1.86 -4.08 -2.27
CA ALA A 108 -1.48 -5.23 -3.10
C ALA A 108 -2.63 -5.70 -3.99
N GLY A 109 -2.33 -6.20 -5.16
CA GLY A 109 -3.31 -6.71 -6.11
C GLY A 109 -4.10 -7.89 -5.56
N HIS A 110 -3.43 -8.81 -4.82
CA HIS A 110 -4.09 -9.96 -4.21
C HIS A 110 -5.11 -9.59 -3.12
N CYS A 111 -5.04 -8.37 -2.58
CA CYS A 111 -6.06 -7.82 -1.68
C CYS A 111 -7.32 -7.37 -2.42
N LEU A 112 -7.25 -7.16 -3.73
CA LEU A 112 -8.35 -6.63 -4.55
C LEU A 112 -8.97 -7.67 -5.46
N HIS A 113 -8.13 -8.55 -6.02
CA HIS A 113 -8.54 -9.59 -6.96
C HIS A 113 -7.89 -10.92 -6.61
N ASN A 114 -8.72 -11.93 -6.34
CA ASN A 114 -8.27 -13.28 -6.01
C ASN A 114 -9.12 -14.31 -6.77
N LYS A 115 -8.52 -14.98 -7.77
CA LYS A 115 -9.22 -15.96 -8.61
C LYS A 115 -9.84 -17.10 -7.79
N SER A 116 -9.15 -17.58 -6.75
CA SER A 116 -9.64 -18.65 -5.90
C SER A 116 -10.89 -18.26 -5.09
N GLN A 117 -11.05 -16.97 -4.82
CA GLN A 117 -12.17 -16.39 -4.04
C GLN A 117 -13.30 -15.82 -4.90
N GLY A 118 -13.21 -15.98 -6.23
CA GLY A 118 -14.24 -15.53 -7.17
C GLY A 118 -13.92 -14.23 -7.90
N GLY A 119 -12.65 -13.85 -7.98
CA GLY A 119 -12.16 -12.69 -8.71
C GLY A 119 -12.11 -11.43 -7.85
N TRP A 120 -12.72 -10.34 -8.31
CA TRP A 120 -12.73 -9.07 -7.61
C TRP A 120 -13.41 -9.12 -6.23
N ALA A 121 -12.88 -8.36 -5.29
CA ALA A 121 -13.50 -8.14 -4.00
C ALA A 121 -14.93 -7.57 -4.17
N LYS A 122 -15.89 -8.14 -3.44
CA LYS A 122 -17.29 -7.70 -3.46
C LYS A 122 -17.52 -6.42 -2.65
N SER A 123 -16.78 -6.27 -1.55
CA SER A 123 -16.80 -5.06 -0.73
C SER A 123 -15.46 -4.86 -0.05
N ILE A 124 -15.07 -3.61 0.07
CA ILE A 124 -13.85 -3.18 0.74
C ILE A 124 -14.21 -2.05 1.70
N LYS A 125 -13.88 -2.24 2.98
CA LYS A 125 -13.98 -1.18 3.99
C LYS A 125 -12.59 -0.69 4.32
N VAL A 126 -12.37 0.61 4.15
CA VAL A 126 -11.10 1.31 4.35
C VAL A 126 -11.17 2.08 5.66
N ILE A 127 -10.34 1.73 6.63
CA ILE A 127 -10.33 2.30 7.98
C ILE A 127 -8.96 2.93 8.23
N PRO A 128 -8.79 4.24 7.95
CA PRO A 128 -7.51 4.91 8.13
C PRO A 128 -7.17 5.09 9.60
N GLY A 129 -5.90 4.94 9.93
CA GLY A 129 -5.39 5.15 11.27
C GLY A 129 -6.10 4.33 12.36
N LYS A 130 -6.58 3.12 12.00
CA LYS A 130 -7.17 2.22 12.99
C LYS A 130 -6.18 1.93 14.11
N ASN A 131 -6.65 1.93 15.37
CA ASN A 131 -5.84 1.51 16.51
C ASN A 131 -6.70 0.66 17.46
N GLY A 132 -6.50 -0.65 17.43
CA GLY A 132 -7.29 -1.60 18.19
C GLY A 132 -8.79 -1.48 17.88
N LYS A 133 -9.59 -1.14 18.88
CA LYS A 133 -11.02 -0.88 18.73
C LYS A 133 -11.35 0.53 18.25
N SER A 134 -10.38 1.45 18.26
CA SER A 134 -10.57 2.85 17.87
C SER A 134 -10.49 3.01 16.34
N ASN A 135 -11.39 3.81 15.79
CA ASN A 135 -11.40 4.26 14.39
C ASN A 135 -11.47 5.79 14.37
N PRO A 136 -10.36 6.49 14.66
CA PRO A 136 -10.37 7.95 14.91
C PRO A 136 -10.93 8.77 13.75
N TYR A 137 -10.76 8.24 12.54
CA TYR A 137 -11.18 8.92 11.31
C TYR A 137 -12.39 8.26 10.64
N SER A 138 -13.11 7.37 11.37
CA SER A 138 -14.22 6.60 10.82
C SER A 138 -13.75 5.61 9.72
N HIS A 139 -14.49 5.49 8.62
CA HIS A 139 -14.14 4.63 7.49
C HIS A 139 -14.76 5.18 6.20
N ALA A 140 -14.27 4.70 5.07
CA ALA A 140 -14.88 4.85 3.77
C ALA A 140 -15.12 3.47 3.14
N LEU A 141 -16.06 3.39 2.20
CA LEU A 141 -16.27 2.20 1.40
C LEU A 141 -15.54 2.32 0.05
N GLY A 142 -14.97 1.23 -0.41
CA GLY A 142 -14.39 1.15 -1.75
C GLY A 142 -15.50 1.21 -2.79
N LYS A 143 -15.39 2.15 -3.73
CA LYS A 143 -16.30 2.33 -4.87
C LYS A 143 -15.88 1.45 -6.04
N THR A 144 -14.60 1.51 -6.40
CA THR A 144 -13.99 0.74 -7.49
C THR A 144 -12.61 0.26 -7.07
N ALA A 145 -12.30 -0.99 -7.38
CA ALA A 145 -10.96 -1.55 -7.22
C ALA A 145 -10.28 -1.64 -8.59
N HIS A 146 -9.01 -1.33 -8.63
CA HIS A 146 -8.17 -1.32 -9.82
C HIS A 146 -6.92 -2.17 -9.61
N SER A 147 -6.48 -2.85 -10.64
CA SER A 147 -5.19 -3.55 -10.69
C SER A 147 -4.71 -3.57 -12.14
N VAL A 148 -3.83 -4.49 -12.49
CA VAL A 148 -3.29 -4.65 -13.84
C VAL A 148 -3.45 -6.07 -14.36
N LYS A 149 -3.41 -6.27 -15.68
CA LYS A 149 -3.57 -7.59 -16.32
C LYS A 149 -2.55 -8.61 -15.81
N GLY A 150 -1.31 -8.19 -15.55
CA GLY A 150 -0.27 -9.04 -14.97
C GLY A 150 -0.70 -9.73 -13.69
N TRP A 151 -1.48 -9.06 -12.84
CA TRP A 151 -2.06 -9.66 -11.65
C TRP A 151 -3.40 -10.35 -11.96
N THR A 152 -4.37 -9.65 -12.52
CA THR A 152 -5.74 -10.17 -12.64
C THR A 152 -5.86 -11.36 -13.59
N GLU A 153 -5.07 -11.41 -14.67
CA GLU A 153 -5.11 -12.47 -15.65
C GLU A 153 -4.01 -13.54 -15.41
N HIS A 154 -2.81 -13.13 -15.00
CA HIS A 154 -1.65 -14.03 -14.90
C HIS A 154 -1.26 -14.41 -13.48
N GLN A 155 -1.72 -13.68 -12.45
CA GLN A 155 -1.32 -13.86 -11.04
C GLN A 155 0.21 -13.78 -10.85
N ASP A 156 0.88 -12.94 -11.69
CA ASP A 156 2.33 -12.74 -11.61
C ASP A 156 2.67 -11.86 -10.39
N PRO A 157 3.45 -12.34 -9.41
CA PRO A 157 3.79 -11.58 -8.20
C PRO A 157 4.49 -10.24 -8.46
N ASN A 158 5.13 -10.07 -9.61
CA ASN A 158 5.76 -8.81 -9.99
C ASN A 158 4.75 -7.70 -10.32
N PHE A 159 3.49 -8.08 -10.55
CA PHE A 159 2.38 -7.17 -10.85
C PHE A 159 1.33 -7.14 -9.72
N ASP A 160 1.71 -7.57 -8.52
CA ASP A 160 0.83 -7.64 -7.36
C ASP A 160 0.64 -6.26 -6.71
N TYR A 161 -0.07 -5.37 -7.41
CA TYR A 161 -0.41 -4.04 -6.93
C TYR A 161 -1.75 -3.57 -7.50
N GLY A 162 -2.33 -2.57 -6.85
CA GLY A 162 -3.56 -1.96 -7.29
C GLY A 162 -3.99 -0.80 -6.42
N ALA A 163 -5.17 -0.27 -6.70
CA ALA A 163 -5.73 0.86 -5.97
C ALA A 163 -7.23 0.69 -5.73
N ILE A 164 -7.72 1.39 -4.72
CA ILE A 164 -9.13 1.52 -4.38
C ILE A 164 -9.52 2.98 -4.53
N LYS A 165 -10.53 3.28 -5.35
CA LYS A 165 -11.23 4.56 -5.25
C LYS A 165 -12.27 4.43 -4.16
N VAL A 166 -12.23 5.32 -3.18
CA VAL A 166 -13.23 5.37 -2.11
C VAL A 166 -14.34 6.38 -2.43
N GLU A 167 -15.49 6.20 -1.80
CA GLU A 167 -16.69 7.02 -2.05
C GLU A 167 -16.59 8.46 -1.52
N SER A 168 -15.56 8.77 -0.73
CA SER A 168 -15.39 10.08 -0.10
C SER A 168 -13.94 10.58 -0.22
N LYS A 169 -13.76 11.90 -0.17
CA LYS A 169 -12.43 12.53 -0.14
C LYS A 169 -11.83 12.55 1.26
N LEU A 170 -11.81 11.39 1.91
CA LEU A 170 -11.30 11.23 3.28
C LEU A 170 -9.82 11.63 3.40
N GLY A 171 -9.04 11.45 2.31
CA GLY A 171 -7.65 11.86 2.23
C GLY A 171 -7.41 13.35 2.48
N ASP A 172 -8.32 14.23 2.10
CA ASP A 172 -8.20 15.68 2.38
C ASP A 172 -8.08 15.94 3.88
N ARG A 173 -8.73 15.12 4.69
CA ARG A 173 -8.70 15.22 6.15
C ARG A 173 -7.48 14.52 6.76
N ILE A 174 -7.20 13.28 6.32
CA ILE A 174 -6.18 12.44 6.96
C ILE A 174 -4.79 12.61 6.36
N GLY A 175 -4.66 13.24 5.20
CA GLY A 175 -3.43 13.30 4.42
C GLY A 175 -3.17 12.03 3.61
N TRP A 176 -2.03 11.99 2.94
CA TRP A 176 -1.56 10.86 2.15
C TRP A 176 -0.05 10.81 2.06
N LEU A 177 0.49 9.63 1.73
CA LEU A 177 1.90 9.46 1.40
C LEU A 177 2.15 9.92 -0.05
N GLY A 178 3.36 10.42 -0.29
CA GLY A 178 3.88 10.52 -1.64
C GLY A 178 4.27 9.14 -2.18
N TYR A 179 4.60 9.08 -3.45
CA TYR A 179 5.20 7.91 -4.09
C TYR A 179 6.18 8.38 -5.15
N GLU A 180 7.22 7.58 -5.38
CA GLU A 180 8.28 7.94 -6.31
C GLU A 180 8.87 6.71 -7.00
N TRP A 181 9.44 6.92 -8.17
CA TRP A 181 10.17 5.92 -8.90
C TRP A 181 11.56 6.41 -9.28
N GLN A 182 12.47 5.51 -9.47
CA GLN A 182 13.79 5.76 -10.04
C GLN A 182 14.24 4.57 -10.89
N ALA A 183 15.00 4.86 -12.00
CA ALA A 183 15.60 3.81 -12.82
C ALA A 183 16.77 3.12 -12.10
N ALA A 184 17.53 3.89 -11.32
CA ALA A 184 18.67 3.39 -10.55
C ALA A 184 18.24 2.35 -9.49
N SER A 185 19.19 1.54 -9.06
CA SER A 185 18.98 0.58 -7.99
C SER A 185 18.54 1.26 -6.68
N LEU A 186 17.67 0.59 -5.93
CA LEU A 186 17.28 0.97 -4.57
C LEU A 186 18.09 0.21 -3.50
N SER A 187 19.04 -0.65 -3.90
CA SER A 187 19.89 -1.39 -2.96
C SER A 187 20.50 -0.49 -1.89
N GLY A 188 20.42 -0.92 -0.63
CA GLY A 188 20.94 -0.18 0.52
C GLY A 188 20.08 1.02 0.95
N THR A 189 19.02 1.37 0.21
CA THR A 189 18.12 2.45 0.60
C THR A 189 17.43 2.12 1.92
N LYS A 190 17.47 3.04 2.88
CA LYS A 190 16.74 2.95 4.14
C LYS A 190 15.25 3.16 3.90
N VAL A 191 14.44 2.23 4.39
CA VAL A 191 12.98 2.24 4.24
C VAL A 191 12.29 1.75 5.51
N THR A 192 11.03 2.13 5.64
CA THR A 192 10.10 1.64 6.66
C THR A 192 8.98 0.87 5.97
N VAL A 193 8.61 -0.27 6.54
CA VAL A 193 7.37 -1.02 6.21
C VAL A 193 6.40 -0.79 7.34
N GLN A 194 5.16 -0.44 7.02
CA GLN A 194 4.14 -0.15 8.02
C GLN A 194 2.81 -0.76 7.64
N GLY A 195 2.07 -1.24 8.64
CA GLY A 195 0.75 -1.84 8.39
C GLY A 195 0.14 -2.52 9.61
N TYR A 196 -0.76 -3.44 9.34
CA TYR A 196 -1.60 -4.12 10.33
C TYR A 196 -1.32 -5.64 10.35
N PRO A 197 -0.29 -6.07 11.11
CA PRO A 197 0.09 -7.48 11.16
C PRO A 197 -0.94 -8.33 11.91
N GLY A 198 -1.29 -9.48 11.33
CA GLY A 198 -2.21 -10.44 11.95
C GLY A 198 -1.61 -11.20 13.14
N SER A 199 -0.30 -11.17 13.30
CA SER A 199 0.42 -11.74 14.47
C SER A 199 0.35 -10.87 15.72
N LYS A 200 -0.17 -9.66 15.62
CA LYS A 200 -0.29 -8.67 16.70
C LYS A 200 -1.76 -8.48 17.10
N PRO A 201 -2.05 -7.77 18.19
CA PRO A 201 -3.42 -7.49 18.58
C PRO A 201 -4.24 -6.89 17.43
N SER A 202 -5.45 -7.37 17.23
CA SER A 202 -6.27 -7.03 16.06
C SER A 202 -6.46 -5.53 15.89
N GLY A 203 -6.16 -5.02 14.70
CA GLY A 203 -6.33 -3.63 14.34
C GLY A 203 -5.30 -2.67 14.93
N THR A 204 -4.21 -3.17 15.53
CA THR A 204 -3.08 -2.34 15.93
C THR A 204 -2.13 -2.16 14.74
N MET A 205 -1.55 -0.96 14.63
CA MET A 205 -0.64 -0.60 13.55
C MET A 205 0.80 -0.73 14.03
N TRP A 206 1.64 -1.30 13.18
CA TRP A 206 3.04 -1.57 13.49
C TRP A 206 3.94 -1.14 12.33
N LYS A 207 5.16 -0.75 12.64
CA LYS A 207 6.20 -0.43 11.65
C LYS A 207 7.52 -1.09 12.04
N ASP A 208 8.34 -1.34 11.04
CA ASP A 208 9.74 -1.73 11.20
C ASP A 208 10.56 -1.15 10.06
N SER A 209 11.84 -0.92 10.28
CA SER A 209 12.73 -0.23 9.35
C SER A 209 14.00 -1.03 9.08
N GLY A 210 14.52 -0.88 7.87
CA GLY A 210 15.73 -1.55 7.45
C GLY A 210 16.22 -1.04 6.11
N SER A 211 17.00 -1.85 5.42
CA SER A 211 17.53 -1.51 4.10
C SER A 211 17.02 -2.46 3.03
N ILE A 212 16.80 -1.93 1.82
CA ILE A 212 16.48 -2.75 0.65
C ILE A 212 17.71 -3.60 0.30
N LEU A 213 17.50 -4.90 0.14
CA LEU A 213 18.46 -5.85 -0.39
C LEU A 213 18.74 -5.58 -1.88
N PRO A 214 19.68 -6.30 -2.55
CA PRO A 214 19.89 -6.12 -3.98
C PRO A 214 18.59 -6.10 -4.77
N THR A 215 18.35 -4.99 -5.49
CA THR A 215 17.06 -4.68 -6.13
C THR A 215 16.89 -5.48 -7.40
N GLU A 216 15.72 -6.09 -7.55
CA GLU A 216 15.26 -6.69 -8.80
C GLU A 216 14.56 -5.64 -9.69
N PRO A 217 14.42 -5.89 -10.99
CA PRO A 217 13.79 -4.92 -11.89
C PRO A 217 12.37 -4.51 -11.48
N LEU A 218 11.53 -5.47 -11.03
CA LEU A 218 10.11 -5.25 -10.73
C LEU A 218 9.75 -5.44 -9.26
N SER A 219 10.68 -5.93 -8.43
CA SER A 219 10.44 -6.18 -7.01
C SER A 219 11.55 -5.59 -6.13
N ILE A 220 11.21 -5.33 -4.89
CA ILE A 220 12.14 -4.98 -3.83
C ILE A 220 12.11 -6.07 -2.75
N ARG A 221 13.27 -6.30 -2.13
CA ARG A 221 13.45 -7.32 -1.08
C ARG A 221 14.03 -6.66 0.16
N TYR A 222 13.68 -7.15 1.32
CA TYR A 222 14.16 -6.66 2.62
C TYR A 222 14.00 -7.73 3.70
N THR A 223 14.72 -7.57 4.79
CA THR A 223 14.61 -8.45 5.98
C THR A 223 13.82 -7.79 7.12
N ILE A 224 13.17 -6.66 6.83
CA ILE A 224 12.27 -5.95 7.73
C ILE A 224 11.16 -6.90 8.19
N ASP A 225 10.87 -6.92 9.49
CA ASP A 225 9.86 -7.82 10.04
C ASP A 225 8.45 -7.47 9.57
N MET A 226 7.70 -8.49 9.22
CA MET A 226 6.30 -8.37 8.78
C MET A 226 5.52 -9.66 9.02
N SER A 227 4.21 -9.60 8.90
CA SER A 227 3.35 -10.78 8.95
C SER A 227 2.10 -10.61 8.07
N PRO A 228 1.36 -11.73 7.80
CA PRO A 228 0.09 -11.66 7.09
C PRO A 228 -0.83 -10.56 7.65
N GLY A 229 -1.47 -9.79 6.78
CA GLY A 229 -2.24 -8.59 7.11
C GLY A 229 -1.52 -7.29 6.76
N GLN A 230 -0.18 -7.27 6.71
CA GLN A 230 0.59 -6.13 6.24
C GLN A 230 0.71 -6.05 4.71
N SER A 231 0.19 -7.04 3.98
CA SER A 231 0.08 -7.01 2.51
C SER A 231 -0.59 -5.74 2.03
N GLY A 232 0.02 -5.04 1.08
CA GLY A 232 -0.44 -3.77 0.54
C GLY A 232 0.02 -2.54 1.32
N GLY A 233 0.72 -2.71 2.45
CA GLY A 233 1.33 -1.60 3.18
C GLY A 233 2.46 -0.94 2.39
N PRO A 234 2.75 0.36 2.66
CA PRO A 234 3.82 1.05 1.99
C PRO A 234 5.20 0.58 2.44
N VAL A 235 6.13 0.52 1.48
CA VAL A 235 7.57 0.53 1.73
C VAL A 235 8.06 1.92 1.36
N TYR A 236 8.37 2.75 2.36
CA TYR A 236 8.58 4.19 2.14
C TYR A 236 9.87 4.71 2.78
N LYS A 237 10.36 5.82 2.25
CA LYS A 237 11.57 6.52 2.71
C LYS A 237 11.22 7.55 3.79
N SER A 238 12.24 8.12 4.43
CA SER A 238 12.08 9.16 5.46
C SER A 238 11.35 10.43 5.00
N ASN A 239 11.28 10.68 3.68
CA ASN A 239 10.49 11.76 3.10
C ASN A 239 9.00 11.42 2.92
N HIS A 240 8.54 10.29 3.47
CA HIS A 240 7.18 9.74 3.34
C HIS A 240 6.76 9.40 1.89
N ASN A 241 7.73 9.19 1.00
CA ASN A 241 7.46 8.69 -0.35
C ASN A 241 7.62 7.18 -0.40
N ALA A 242 6.56 6.48 -0.81
CA ALA A 242 6.58 5.06 -1.07
C ALA A 242 7.43 4.75 -2.31
N VAL A 243 8.28 3.74 -2.21
CA VAL A 243 9.11 3.18 -3.29
C VAL A 243 8.72 1.74 -3.61
N GLY A 244 7.81 1.17 -2.82
CA GLY A 244 7.29 -0.18 -3.02
C GLY A 244 5.99 -0.42 -2.25
N ILE A 245 5.35 -1.54 -2.59
CA ILE A 245 4.11 -2.02 -2.01
C ILE A 245 4.40 -3.40 -1.44
N ASN A 246 4.32 -3.56 -0.12
CA ASN A 246 4.61 -4.80 0.58
C ASN A 246 3.64 -5.91 0.19
N ALA A 247 4.14 -7.15 -0.04
CA ALA A 247 3.28 -8.22 -0.55
C ALA A 247 3.55 -9.62 0.02
N TRP A 248 4.80 -10.10 0.00
CA TRP A 248 5.11 -11.52 0.16
C TRP A 248 6.21 -11.80 1.17
N GLU A 249 6.03 -12.90 1.93
CA GLU A 249 7.06 -13.53 2.75
C GLU A 249 7.67 -14.70 1.97
N HIS A 250 8.99 -14.85 2.02
CA HIS A 250 9.73 -15.93 1.39
C HIS A 250 10.42 -16.82 2.42
N TRP A 251 10.13 -18.10 2.35
CA TRP A 251 10.61 -19.13 3.28
C TRP A 251 11.29 -20.24 2.50
N GLN A 252 12.34 -20.87 3.07
CA GLN A 252 13.02 -22.04 2.51
C GLN A 252 12.54 -23.30 3.23
N GLY A 253 12.04 -24.29 2.46
CA GLY A 253 11.56 -25.56 3.02
C GLY A 253 10.26 -25.43 3.80
N ASP A 254 10.22 -26.08 4.94
CA ASP A 254 9.17 -25.91 5.94
C ASP A 254 9.31 -24.48 6.53
N LYS A 255 8.23 -23.79 6.78
CA LYS A 255 8.16 -22.36 7.20
C LYS A 255 9.00 -21.98 8.43
N ASN A 256 10.09 -22.68 8.71
CA ASN A 256 11.02 -22.43 9.81
C ASN A 256 12.26 -21.65 9.38
N ASN A 257 12.48 -21.46 8.07
CA ASN A 257 13.66 -20.79 7.53
C ASN A 257 13.23 -19.58 6.72
N PHE A 258 12.97 -18.45 7.39
CA PHE A 258 12.72 -17.16 6.77
C PHE A 258 13.93 -16.71 5.96
N ILE A 259 13.72 -16.21 4.73
CA ILE A 259 14.79 -15.72 3.87
C ILE A 259 14.69 -14.20 3.73
N TYR A 260 13.60 -13.69 3.23
CA TYR A 260 13.33 -12.26 3.03
C TYR A 260 11.84 -12.01 2.80
N ASN A 261 11.45 -10.77 2.95
CA ASN A 261 10.16 -10.25 2.52
C ASN A 261 10.32 -9.49 1.20
N SER A 262 9.26 -9.41 0.41
CA SER A 262 9.28 -8.67 -0.86
C SER A 262 8.00 -7.89 -1.10
N GLY A 263 8.11 -6.94 -2.02
CA GLY A 263 6.99 -6.17 -2.51
C GLY A 263 7.19 -5.73 -3.96
N THR A 264 6.11 -5.27 -4.57
CA THR A 264 6.17 -4.67 -5.91
C THR A 264 6.98 -3.37 -5.83
N ARG A 265 8.02 -3.24 -6.65
CA ARG A 265 8.79 -2.00 -6.80
C ARG A 265 7.94 -0.96 -7.51
N ILE A 266 7.91 0.28 -7.02
CA ILE A 266 7.33 1.39 -7.78
C ILE A 266 8.31 1.74 -8.90
N THR A 267 8.10 1.11 -10.06
CA THR A 267 8.74 1.43 -11.33
C THR A 267 8.01 2.59 -12.01
N LYS A 268 8.51 3.09 -13.14
CA LYS A 268 7.78 4.09 -13.92
C LYS A 268 6.36 3.62 -14.29
N SER A 269 6.20 2.36 -14.73
CA SER A 269 4.88 1.82 -15.07
C SER A 269 3.93 1.79 -13.88
N VAL A 270 4.41 1.36 -12.71
CA VAL A 270 3.60 1.36 -11.47
C VAL A 270 3.24 2.78 -11.05
N PHE A 271 4.21 3.71 -11.11
CA PHE A 271 3.97 5.13 -10.83
C PHE A 271 2.91 5.73 -11.74
N ASP A 272 3.01 5.49 -13.04
CA ASP A 272 2.06 5.99 -14.03
C ASP A 272 0.64 5.43 -13.79
N ASN A 273 0.53 4.14 -13.46
CA ASN A 273 -0.75 3.51 -13.13
C ASN A 273 -1.37 4.09 -11.85
N ILE A 274 -0.58 4.28 -10.79
CA ILE A 274 -1.06 4.93 -9.56
C ILE A 274 -1.54 6.36 -9.87
N SER A 275 -0.79 7.11 -10.66
CA SER A 275 -1.14 8.47 -11.07
C SER A 275 -2.42 8.51 -11.93
N TYR A 276 -2.60 7.54 -12.83
CA TYR A 276 -3.82 7.36 -13.59
C TYR A 276 -5.03 7.11 -12.67
N TRP A 277 -4.93 6.15 -11.76
CA TRP A 277 -6.02 5.86 -10.82
C TRP A 277 -6.32 7.03 -9.88
N LYS A 278 -5.30 7.79 -9.48
CA LYS A 278 -5.48 9.01 -8.69
C LYS A 278 -6.27 10.08 -9.45
N GLY A 279 -6.14 10.14 -10.76
CA GLY A 279 -6.83 11.09 -11.63
C GLY A 279 -8.28 10.73 -11.99
N LEU A 280 -8.71 9.46 -11.70
CA LEU A 280 -10.08 9.03 -11.91
C LEU A 280 -11.00 9.62 -10.81
#